data_0a9617426cdd3313ea8a98a665d47462
#
_entry.id   0a9617426cdd3313ea8a98a665d47462
#
_cell.length_a   1.000
_cell.length_b   1.000
_cell.length_c   1.000
_cell.angle_alpha   90.00
_cell.angle_beta   90.00
_cell.angle_gamma   90.00
#
_symmetry.space_group_name_H-M   'P 1'
#
loop_
_entity.id
_entity.type
_entity.pdbx_description
1 polymer ?
#
loop_
_entity_poly.entity_id
_entity_poly.type
_entity_poly.pdbx_seq_one_letter_code
_entity_poly.pdbx_strand_id
1 'polypeptide(L)'
;MDFDVDPIVENDRTLVPFRAIFEALGCAVTYIDYGDGKPIVSAQRGNEYVTLYINNTTMYVNGDEVTLDVAPKIVNDRTLVPLRAVSESLDCDVKWYDDKNTAAIFQKMGQYNITPSRLEKTVTYGDNVLMTITCVYPVIENSENNEFIDKINKKYRDMADSFSADIEKEYSSDAENMFENLENYTPMNFELTYTVNTNRKDIISITTADYRNSNGAHPYTMSSSVTYDMSDEKELSLYDVLDGTESEIDDAVCEGFTELLTENGIEMTDEQVNTVKNAAPIVNWYVKDGSIVLYYNQYDIAPYAFGVPTIEIPYDADVMKVDLSEAELDALEFELDGNPTTGYSWEITDTDSDKLDIQSEYIPNETDKDINGAGGKYKFTVKGISSGNASFNLSYMRNFEKDKPALKDVSYKLYVSKDNKVTVISNSLTENISD
;
A
#
# COMPACT_ATOMS: atom_id res chain seq x y z
N MET A 1 8.26 -7.25 -20.19
CA MET A 1 9.32 -7.59 -19.22
C MET A 1 9.92 -8.91 -19.67
N ASP A 2 11.24 -8.98 -19.78
CA ASP A 2 11.95 -10.21 -20.13
C ASP A 2 12.41 -10.89 -18.83
N PHE A 3 12.19 -12.20 -18.72
CA PHE A 3 12.58 -12.96 -17.55
C PHE A 3 13.77 -13.88 -17.89
N ASP A 4 14.65 -14.07 -16.95
CA ASP A 4 15.77 -15.02 -17.05
C ASP A 4 15.32 -16.48 -16.84
N VAL A 5 14.15 -16.69 -16.22
CA VAL A 5 13.42 -17.95 -16.13
C VAL A 5 11.99 -17.72 -16.58
N ASP A 6 11.53 -18.49 -17.54
CA ASP A 6 10.19 -18.35 -18.09
C ASP A 6 9.10 -18.56 -17.02
N PRO A 7 8.01 -17.77 -17.06
CA PRO A 7 6.83 -18.04 -16.26
C PRO A 7 6.29 -19.46 -16.50
N ILE A 8 5.76 -20.06 -15.45
CA ILE A 8 5.12 -21.38 -15.53
C ILE A 8 3.64 -21.28 -15.10
N VAL A 9 2.82 -22.19 -15.63
CA VAL A 9 1.42 -22.31 -15.22
C VAL A 9 1.25 -23.57 -14.38
N GLU A 10 0.70 -23.42 -13.17
CA GLU A 10 0.41 -24.52 -12.25
C GLU A 10 -0.94 -24.29 -11.58
N ASN A 11 -1.83 -25.27 -11.59
CA ASN A 11 -3.19 -25.19 -11.04
C ASN A 11 -3.94 -23.93 -11.53
N ASP A 12 -3.86 -23.63 -12.82
CA ASP A 12 -4.44 -22.44 -13.45
C ASP A 12 -3.93 -21.09 -12.88
N ARG A 13 -2.76 -21.09 -12.26
CA ARG A 13 -2.07 -19.88 -11.79
C ARG A 13 -0.74 -19.70 -12.49
N THR A 14 -0.47 -18.51 -12.94
CA THR A 14 0.82 -18.12 -13.53
C THR A 14 1.80 -17.77 -12.42
N LEU A 15 2.90 -18.52 -12.34
CA LEU A 15 4.01 -18.22 -11.45
C LEU A 15 5.11 -17.52 -12.25
N VAL A 16 5.63 -16.44 -11.65
CA VAL A 16 6.65 -15.57 -12.26
C VAL A 16 7.84 -15.39 -11.33
N PRO A 17 9.03 -15.04 -11.86
CA PRO A 17 10.19 -14.75 -11.04
C PRO A 17 9.91 -13.60 -10.07
N PHE A 18 9.97 -13.88 -8.75
CA PHE A 18 9.64 -12.96 -7.67
C PHE A 18 10.41 -11.65 -7.77
N ARG A 19 11.75 -11.73 -7.83
CA ARG A 19 12.62 -10.56 -7.87
C ARG A 19 12.28 -9.62 -9.03
N ALA A 20 12.11 -10.16 -10.24
CA ALA A 20 11.87 -9.35 -11.43
C ALA A 20 10.57 -8.54 -11.33
N ILE A 21 9.51 -9.12 -10.76
CA ILE A 21 8.22 -8.42 -10.58
C ILE A 21 8.32 -7.36 -9.49
N PHE A 22 8.80 -7.73 -8.30
CA PHE A 22 8.83 -6.79 -7.17
C PHE A 22 9.80 -5.64 -7.38
N GLU A 23 10.97 -5.86 -8.00
CA GLU A 23 11.88 -4.77 -8.35
C GLU A 23 11.28 -3.82 -9.39
N ALA A 24 10.56 -4.34 -10.37
CA ALA A 24 9.85 -3.50 -11.34
C ALA A 24 8.71 -2.68 -10.71
N LEU A 25 8.14 -3.17 -9.60
CA LEU A 25 7.14 -2.44 -8.80
C LEU A 25 7.77 -1.52 -7.74
N GLY A 26 9.09 -1.35 -7.77
CA GLY A 26 9.79 -0.42 -6.87
C GLY A 26 10.10 -1.00 -5.49
N CYS A 27 10.06 -2.32 -5.31
CA CYS A 27 10.40 -2.96 -4.04
C CYS A 27 11.90 -3.25 -3.92
N ALA A 28 12.42 -3.18 -2.70
CA ALA A 28 13.62 -3.90 -2.31
C ALA A 28 13.27 -5.37 -2.09
N VAL A 29 14.12 -6.30 -2.56
CA VAL A 29 13.85 -7.74 -2.52
C VAL A 29 14.98 -8.48 -1.83
N THR A 30 14.62 -9.26 -0.81
CA THR A 30 15.57 -10.04 0.00
C THR A 30 15.23 -11.52 -0.06
N TYR A 31 16.25 -12.37 -0.18
CA TYR A 31 16.16 -13.83 -0.02
C TYR A 31 16.96 -14.24 1.21
N ILE A 32 16.34 -14.99 2.11
CA ILE A 32 16.96 -15.43 3.37
C ILE A 32 16.81 -16.94 3.46
N ASP A 33 17.92 -17.64 3.66
CA ASP A 33 17.96 -19.07 3.97
C ASP A 33 18.77 -19.29 5.26
N TYR A 34 18.08 -19.62 6.31
CA TYR A 34 18.71 -19.94 7.61
C TYR A 34 19.25 -21.37 7.69
N GLY A 35 19.20 -22.15 6.60
CA GLY A 35 19.65 -23.55 6.56
C GLY A 35 18.70 -24.53 7.25
N ASP A 36 17.50 -24.08 7.63
CA ASP A 36 16.45 -24.90 8.27
C ASP A 36 15.51 -25.58 7.26
N GLY A 37 15.76 -25.40 5.97
CA GLY A 37 14.94 -25.90 4.86
C GLY A 37 13.65 -25.10 4.63
N LYS A 38 13.55 -23.91 5.18
CA LYS A 38 12.40 -22.99 5.03
C LYS A 38 12.87 -21.62 4.55
N PRO A 39 13.44 -21.51 3.36
CA PRO A 39 13.88 -20.23 2.85
C PRO A 39 12.70 -19.28 2.67
N ILE A 40 12.98 -17.99 2.83
CA ILE A 40 12.02 -16.90 2.81
C ILE A 40 12.42 -15.94 1.68
N VAL A 41 11.44 -15.41 0.98
CA VAL A 41 11.61 -14.20 0.16
C VAL A 41 10.74 -13.10 0.71
N SER A 42 11.28 -11.91 0.76
CA SER A 42 10.55 -10.72 1.18
C SER A 42 10.74 -9.59 0.19
N ALA A 43 9.75 -8.73 0.12
CA ALA A 43 9.80 -7.50 -0.64
C ALA A 43 9.25 -6.37 0.20
N GLN A 44 9.91 -5.21 0.14
CA GLN A 44 9.50 -4.02 0.87
C GLN A 44 9.42 -2.83 -0.07
N ARG A 45 8.36 -2.05 0.06
CA ARG A 45 8.15 -0.78 -0.63
C ARG A 45 7.54 0.22 0.38
N GLY A 46 8.36 1.15 0.88
CA GLY A 46 7.93 2.02 1.98
C GLY A 46 7.49 1.20 3.20
N ASN A 47 6.26 1.40 3.65
CA ASN A 47 5.67 0.65 4.76
C ASN A 47 5.00 -0.66 4.33
N GLU A 48 4.92 -0.93 3.03
CA GLU A 48 4.37 -2.19 2.53
C GLU A 48 5.44 -3.27 2.57
N TYR A 49 5.11 -4.38 3.21
CA TYR A 49 6.02 -5.51 3.41
C TYR A 49 5.32 -6.83 3.07
N VAL A 50 5.91 -7.59 2.19
CA VAL A 50 5.41 -8.91 1.76
C VAL A 50 6.43 -9.98 2.07
N THR A 51 6.02 -11.04 2.75
CA THR A 51 6.87 -12.20 3.07
C THR A 51 6.22 -13.48 2.57
N LEU A 52 7.00 -14.29 1.86
CA LEU A 52 6.59 -15.60 1.37
C LEU A 52 7.58 -16.68 1.82
N TYR A 53 7.03 -17.81 2.22
CA TYR A 53 7.83 -19.00 2.54
C TYR A 53 7.86 -19.94 1.35
N ILE A 54 9.04 -20.38 0.96
CA ILE A 54 9.20 -21.32 -0.18
C ILE A 54 8.54 -22.66 0.16
N ASN A 55 7.78 -23.21 -0.79
CA ASN A 55 6.99 -24.43 -0.64
C ASN A 55 5.89 -24.35 0.44
N ASN A 56 5.41 -23.15 0.77
CA ASN A 56 4.30 -22.93 1.69
C ASN A 56 3.27 -22.00 1.05
N THR A 57 1.99 -22.24 1.27
CA THR A 57 0.90 -21.39 0.76
C THR A 57 0.60 -20.19 1.66
N THR A 58 1.32 -20.01 2.74
CA THR A 58 1.18 -18.83 3.61
C THR A 58 2.05 -17.68 3.11
N MET A 59 1.43 -16.52 2.91
CA MET A 59 2.06 -15.23 2.65
C MET A 59 1.67 -14.26 3.78
N TYR A 60 2.53 -13.34 4.10
CA TYR A 60 2.21 -12.24 5.02
C TYR A 60 2.31 -10.91 4.27
N VAL A 61 1.29 -10.08 4.40
CA VAL A 61 1.23 -8.72 3.86
C VAL A 61 1.05 -7.77 5.03
N ASN A 62 2.05 -6.95 5.31
CA ASN A 62 2.06 -6.02 6.46
C ASN A 62 1.79 -6.68 7.82
N GLY A 63 2.13 -7.99 7.93
CA GLY A 63 1.88 -8.81 9.11
C GLY A 63 0.60 -9.64 9.08
N ASP A 64 -0.32 -9.34 8.20
CA ASP A 64 -1.57 -10.11 8.01
C ASP A 64 -1.31 -11.37 7.18
N GLU A 65 -1.91 -12.48 7.62
CA GLU A 65 -1.77 -13.76 6.94
C GLU A 65 -2.71 -13.86 5.73
N VAL A 66 -2.14 -14.19 4.56
CA VAL A 66 -2.85 -14.41 3.31
C VAL A 66 -2.55 -15.80 2.79
N THR A 67 -3.57 -16.56 2.40
CA THR A 67 -3.40 -17.89 1.83
C THR A 67 -3.28 -17.83 0.30
N LEU A 68 -2.22 -18.43 -0.23
CA LEU A 68 -1.97 -18.54 -1.66
C LEU A 68 -2.61 -19.81 -2.24
N ASP A 69 -3.15 -19.74 -3.44
CA ASP A 69 -3.65 -20.91 -4.18
C ASP A 69 -2.53 -21.89 -4.58
N VAL A 70 -1.33 -21.37 -4.83
CA VAL A 70 -0.13 -22.16 -5.20
C VAL A 70 1.07 -21.65 -4.41
N ALA A 71 1.81 -22.57 -3.82
CA ALA A 71 3.00 -22.22 -3.04
C ALA A 71 4.14 -21.66 -3.93
N PRO A 72 4.89 -20.66 -3.46
CA PRO A 72 6.16 -20.25 -4.06
C PRO A 72 7.13 -21.42 -4.18
N LYS A 73 7.90 -21.47 -5.26
CA LYS A 73 8.88 -22.56 -5.48
C LYS A 73 10.15 -22.07 -6.16
N ILE A 74 11.23 -22.83 -6.02
CA ILE A 74 12.48 -22.56 -6.72
C ILE A 74 12.51 -23.36 -8.02
N VAL A 75 12.72 -22.66 -9.14
CA VAL A 75 12.91 -23.24 -10.47
C VAL A 75 14.14 -22.58 -11.11
N ASN A 76 15.13 -23.38 -11.51
CA ASN A 76 16.37 -22.88 -12.11
C ASN A 76 17.02 -21.73 -11.31
N ASP A 77 17.15 -21.92 -10.00
CA ASP A 77 17.70 -20.94 -9.04
C ASP A 77 16.95 -19.61 -8.96
N ARG A 78 15.66 -19.60 -9.33
CA ARG A 78 14.77 -18.45 -9.16
C ARG A 78 13.54 -18.83 -8.37
N THR A 79 13.14 -17.95 -7.47
CA THR A 79 11.86 -18.10 -6.75
C THR A 79 10.73 -17.64 -7.65
N LEU A 80 9.83 -18.55 -7.97
CA LEU A 80 8.60 -18.27 -8.70
C LEU A 80 7.42 -18.17 -7.73
N VAL A 81 6.56 -17.16 -7.93
CA VAL A 81 5.41 -16.84 -7.08
C VAL A 81 4.15 -16.61 -7.91
N PRO A 82 2.95 -16.85 -7.36
CA PRO A 82 1.70 -16.55 -8.04
C PRO A 82 1.57 -15.07 -8.37
N LEU A 83 1.56 -14.71 -9.66
CA LEU A 83 1.60 -13.34 -10.15
C LEU A 83 0.53 -12.46 -9.53
N ARG A 84 -0.75 -12.90 -9.57
CA ARG A 84 -1.88 -12.11 -9.12
C ARG A 84 -1.79 -11.78 -7.62
N ALA A 85 -1.60 -12.79 -6.77
CA ALA A 85 -1.56 -12.62 -5.33
C ALA A 85 -0.48 -11.62 -4.88
N VAL A 86 0.72 -11.68 -5.52
CA VAL A 86 1.82 -10.77 -5.16
C VAL A 86 1.64 -9.36 -5.75
N SER A 87 1.01 -9.22 -6.91
CA SER A 87 0.75 -7.90 -7.49
C SER A 87 -0.36 -7.17 -6.73
N GLU A 88 -1.44 -7.88 -6.39
CA GLU A 88 -2.56 -7.33 -5.62
C GLU A 88 -2.14 -6.94 -4.19
N SER A 89 -1.16 -7.63 -3.58
CA SER A 89 -0.59 -7.25 -2.28
C SER A 89 0.16 -5.91 -2.28
N LEU A 90 0.39 -5.33 -3.47
CA LEU A 90 1.02 -4.03 -3.69
C LEU A 90 0.07 -3.05 -4.41
N ASP A 91 -1.23 -3.18 -4.22
CA ASP A 91 -2.26 -2.34 -4.86
C ASP A 91 -2.15 -2.27 -6.40
N CYS A 92 -1.77 -3.38 -7.04
CA CYS A 92 -1.67 -3.48 -8.49
C CYS A 92 -2.77 -4.38 -9.05
N ASP A 93 -3.44 -3.92 -10.10
CA ASP A 93 -4.38 -4.73 -10.86
C ASP A 93 -3.65 -5.64 -11.85
N VAL A 94 -4.10 -6.90 -11.98
CA VAL A 94 -3.56 -7.85 -12.95
C VAL A 94 -4.62 -8.22 -13.98
N LYS A 95 -4.36 -7.89 -15.24
CA LYS A 95 -5.22 -8.24 -16.37
C LYS A 95 -4.55 -9.23 -17.29
N TRP A 96 -5.24 -10.33 -17.60
CA TRP A 96 -4.79 -11.32 -18.55
C TRP A 96 -5.34 -11.01 -19.96
N TYR A 97 -4.48 -11.11 -20.98
CA TYR A 97 -4.83 -10.95 -22.38
C TYR A 97 -4.57 -12.29 -23.11
N ASP A 98 -5.63 -13.07 -23.34
CA ASP A 98 -5.57 -14.41 -23.95
C ASP A 98 -5.01 -14.37 -25.37
N ASP A 99 -5.38 -13.36 -26.17
CA ASP A 99 -4.93 -13.17 -27.54
C ASP A 99 -3.41 -12.99 -27.67
N LYS A 100 -2.76 -12.51 -26.61
CA LYS A 100 -1.33 -12.24 -26.55
C LYS A 100 -0.57 -13.17 -25.60
N ASN A 101 -1.29 -14.04 -24.88
CA ASN A 101 -0.74 -14.83 -23.79
C ASN A 101 0.09 -13.99 -22.81
N THR A 102 -0.46 -12.83 -22.41
CA THR A 102 0.24 -11.79 -21.67
C THR A 102 -0.56 -11.38 -20.43
N ALA A 103 0.10 -11.33 -19.28
CA ALA A 103 -0.41 -10.66 -18.11
C ALA A 103 0.12 -9.22 -18.07
N ALA A 104 -0.76 -8.26 -17.89
CA ALA A 104 -0.38 -6.87 -17.62
C ALA A 104 -0.65 -6.54 -16.17
N ILE A 105 0.33 -5.93 -15.51
CA ILE A 105 0.22 -5.42 -14.15
C ILE A 105 0.02 -3.92 -14.29
N PHE A 106 -1.06 -3.41 -13.73
CA PHE A 106 -1.39 -1.99 -13.70
C PHE A 106 -1.22 -1.51 -12.27
N GLN A 107 -0.17 -0.71 -12.03
CA GLN A 107 -0.13 0.13 -10.85
C GLN A 107 -1.23 1.20 -10.99
N LYS A 108 -1.92 1.57 -9.91
CA LYS A 108 -2.81 2.74 -9.94
C LYS A 108 -1.97 3.94 -10.44
N MET A 109 -2.19 4.35 -11.68
CA MET A 109 -1.45 5.48 -12.27
C MET A 109 -2.08 6.77 -11.74
N GLY A 110 -1.30 7.51 -10.96
CA GLY A 110 -1.65 8.89 -10.61
C GLY A 110 -1.39 9.86 -11.77
N GLN A 111 -1.56 11.14 -11.51
CA GLN A 111 -1.39 12.22 -12.47
C GLN A 111 0.06 12.35 -12.98
N TYR A 112 1.04 12.09 -12.12
CA TYR A 112 2.45 12.15 -12.45
C TYR A 112 3.01 10.75 -12.71
N ASN A 113 3.89 10.63 -13.70
CA ASN A 113 4.65 9.40 -13.93
C ASN A 113 5.80 9.36 -12.91
N ILE A 114 5.69 8.51 -11.89
CA ILE A 114 6.70 8.33 -10.83
C ILE A 114 7.30 6.95 -11.00
N THR A 115 8.60 6.91 -11.28
CA THR A 115 9.33 5.66 -11.53
C THR A 115 10.39 5.42 -10.47
N PRO A 116 10.67 4.15 -10.11
CA PRO A 116 11.74 3.82 -9.20
C PRO A 116 13.12 4.05 -9.85
N SER A 117 14.02 4.69 -9.10
CA SER A 117 15.45 4.68 -9.38
C SER A 117 16.16 3.86 -8.31
N ARG A 118 17.30 3.25 -8.64
CA ARG A 118 17.95 2.28 -7.77
C ARG A 118 19.44 2.58 -7.61
N LEU A 119 19.94 2.48 -6.37
CA LEU A 119 21.34 2.47 -6.00
C LEU A 119 21.60 1.23 -5.16
N GLU A 120 22.61 0.45 -5.54
CA GLU A 120 23.03 -0.74 -4.80
C GLU A 120 24.51 -0.66 -4.47
N LYS A 121 24.85 -1.09 -3.26
CA LYS A 121 26.23 -1.18 -2.81
C LYS A 121 26.43 -2.44 -2.01
N THR A 122 27.52 -3.14 -2.29
CA THR A 122 27.96 -4.30 -1.51
C THR A 122 29.30 -3.98 -0.89
N VAL A 123 29.42 -4.15 0.41
CA VAL A 123 30.68 -4.01 1.15
C VAL A 123 31.23 -5.40 1.40
N THR A 124 32.51 -5.62 1.07
CA THR A 124 33.16 -6.93 1.14
C THR A 124 34.44 -6.90 1.98
N TYR A 125 34.78 -8.06 2.55
CA TYR A 125 36.08 -8.32 3.16
C TYR A 125 36.70 -9.55 2.46
N GLY A 126 37.72 -9.31 1.63
CA GLY A 126 38.18 -10.31 0.65
C GLY A 126 37.06 -10.66 -0.32
N ASP A 127 36.74 -11.96 -0.43
CA ASP A 127 35.66 -12.48 -1.29
C ASP A 127 34.31 -12.61 -0.56
N ASN A 128 34.23 -12.22 0.72
CA ASN A 128 33.02 -12.37 1.52
C ASN A 128 32.22 -11.07 1.57
N VAL A 129 30.91 -11.18 1.40
CA VAL A 129 29.99 -10.06 1.58
C VAL A 129 29.79 -9.79 3.07
N LEU A 130 30.05 -8.56 3.47
CA LEU A 130 29.79 -8.08 4.85
C LEU A 130 28.43 -7.45 4.98
N MET A 131 28.05 -6.61 4.03
CA MET A 131 26.73 -5.98 4.03
C MET A 131 26.28 -5.63 2.62
N THR A 132 24.96 -5.52 2.48
CA THR A 132 24.29 -5.01 1.28
C THR A 132 23.50 -3.76 1.63
N ILE A 133 23.55 -2.76 0.77
CA ILE A 133 22.83 -1.49 0.89
C ILE A 133 22.04 -1.32 -0.40
N THR A 134 20.73 -1.27 -0.30
CA THR A 134 19.83 -1.09 -1.43
C THR A 134 18.98 0.16 -1.23
N CYS A 135 19.06 1.13 -2.13
CA CYS A 135 18.19 2.29 -2.11
C CYS A 135 17.30 2.25 -3.35
N VAL A 136 15.99 2.27 -3.14
CA VAL A 136 14.99 2.46 -4.18
C VAL A 136 14.25 3.76 -3.88
N TYR A 137 14.34 4.74 -4.75
CA TYR A 137 13.81 6.08 -4.53
C TYR A 137 13.01 6.59 -5.73
N PRO A 138 12.01 7.48 -5.50
CA PRO A 138 11.14 7.95 -6.57
C PRO A 138 11.84 8.96 -7.48
N VAL A 139 11.51 8.89 -8.76
CA VAL A 139 11.84 9.93 -9.76
C VAL A 139 10.55 10.30 -10.48
N ILE A 140 10.14 11.56 -10.34
CA ILE A 140 8.98 12.13 -11.03
C ILE A 140 9.46 12.57 -12.41
N GLU A 141 8.78 12.13 -13.47
CA GLU A 141 9.07 12.59 -14.83
C GLU A 141 8.82 14.10 -14.96
N ASN A 142 9.82 14.81 -15.47
CA ASN A 142 9.79 16.27 -15.61
C ASN A 142 9.94 16.70 -17.09
N SER A 143 8.94 16.38 -17.90
CA SER A 143 8.91 16.74 -19.33
C SER A 143 8.73 18.23 -19.60
N GLU A 144 8.19 18.97 -18.62
CA GLU A 144 7.90 20.41 -18.73
C GLU A 144 9.01 21.30 -18.15
N ASN A 145 10.10 20.71 -17.63
CA ASN A 145 11.20 21.41 -16.95
C ASN A 145 10.74 22.23 -15.73
N ASN A 146 9.87 21.68 -14.92
CA ASN A 146 9.40 22.29 -13.68
C ASN A 146 10.50 22.23 -12.61
N GLU A 147 10.95 23.39 -12.11
CA GLU A 147 12.03 23.50 -11.13
C GLU A 147 11.67 22.88 -9.76
N PHE A 148 10.38 22.83 -9.41
CA PHE A 148 9.94 22.21 -8.17
C PHE A 148 10.04 20.69 -8.24
N ILE A 149 9.68 20.07 -9.37
CA ILE A 149 9.89 18.65 -9.61
C ILE A 149 11.38 18.29 -9.56
N ASP A 150 12.25 19.12 -10.14
CA ASP A 150 13.72 18.93 -10.06
C ASP A 150 14.22 18.96 -8.62
N LYS A 151 13.68 19.85 -7.77
CA LYS A 151 14.00 19.87 -6.33
C LYS A 151 13.55 18.60 -5.61
N ILE A 152 12.33 18.11 -5.90
CA ILE A 152 11.83 16.86 -5.33
C ILE A 152 12.73 15.68 -5.74
N ASN A 153 13.02 15.54 -7.03
CA ASN A 153 13.88 14.48 -7.56
C ASN A 153 15.29 14.53 -6.95
N LYS A 154 15.83 15.73 -6.81
CA LYS A 154 17.14 15.93 -6.16
C LYS A 154 17.11 15.53 -4.69
N LYS A 155 16.06 15.90 -3.93
CA LYS A 155 15.88 15.55 -2.51
C LYS A 155 15.95 14.04 -2.30
N TYR A 156 15.21 13.24 -3.09
CA TYR A 156 15.20 11.79 -2.94
C TYR A 156 16.51 11.12 -3.40
N ARG A 157 17.16 11.66 -4.42
CA ARG A 157 18.50 11.21 -4.82
C ARG A 157 19.54 11.48 -3.73
N ASP A 158 19.59 12.71 -3.22
CA ASP A 158 20.51 13.10 -2.15
C ASP A 158 20.27 12.26 -0.89
N MET A 159 19.00 11.92 -0.59
CA MET A 159 18.63 11.02 0.50
C MET A 159 19.23 9.62 0.30
N ALA A 160 19.09 9.04 -0.88
CA ALA A 160 19.66 7.72 -1.19
C ALA A 160 21.18 7.70 -1.14
N ASP A 161 21.83 8.73 -1.68
CA ASP A 161 23.28 8.87 -1.65
C ASP A 161 23.79 9.01 -0.20
N SER A 162 23.12 9.84 0.62
CA SER A 162 23.48 10.05 2.03
C SER A 162 23.25 8.77 2.84
N PHE A 163 22.11 8.12 2.68
CA PHE A 163 21.82 6.85 3.35
C PHE A 163 22.91 5.81 3.07
N SER A 164 23.25 5.61 1.81
CA SER A 164 24.27 4.62 1.43
C SER A 164 25.65 4.95 2.04
N ALA A 165 26.04 6.23 2.05
CA ALA A 165 27.32 6.66 2.61
C ALA A 165 27.35 6.56 4.15
N ASP A 166 26.26 6.94 4.82
CA ASP A 166 26.15 6.91 6.27
C ASP A 166 26.13 5.49 6.80
N ILE A 167 25.38 4.58 6.19
CA ILE A 167 25.35 3.15 6.54
C ILE A 167 26.74 2.53 6.39
N GLU A 168 27.42 2.74 5.26
CA GLU A 168 28.76 2.20 5.07
C GLU A 168 29.71 2.71 6.14
N LYS A 169 29.71 4.01 6.43
CA LYS A 169 30.57 4.62 7.44
C LYS A 169 30.26 4.11 8.85
N GLU A 170 28.98 3.94 9.18
CA GLU A 170 28.53 3.54 10.53
C GLU A 170 28.84 2.06 10.81
N TYR A 171 28.57 1.16 9.85
CA TYR A 171 28.54 -0.27 10.09
C TYR A 171 29.75 -1.06 9.55
N SER A 172 30.63 -0.50 8.70
CA SER A 172 31.75 -1.27 8.11
C SER A 172 32.65 -1.91 9.15
N SER A 173 33.03 -1.17 10.19
CA SER A 173 33.92 -1.69 11.24
C SER A 173 33.26 -2.78 12.09
N ASP A 174 31.98 -2.62 12.38
CA ASP A 174 31.23 -3.60 13.16
C ASP A 174 31.00 -4.87 12.35
N ALA A 175 30.69 -4.74 11.04
CA ALA A 175 30.53 -5.87 10.14
C ALA A 175 31.83 -6.68 9.99
N GLU A 176 32.99 -6.02 9.82
CA GLU A 176 34.31 -6.68 9.80
C GLU A 176 34.58 -7.42 11.11
N ASN A 177 34.37 -6.76 12.25
CA ASN A 177 34.59 -7.34 13.57
C ASN A 177 33.67 -8.54 13.83
N MET A 178 32.39 -8.44 13.45
CA MET A 178 31.45 -9.57 13.56
C MET A 178 31.84 -10.72 12.65
N PHE A 179 32.24 -10.45 11.41
CA PHE A 179 32.68 -11.46 10.46
C PHE A 179 33.90 -12.24 10.98
N GLU A 180 34.89 -11.56 11.56
CA GLU A 180 36.10 -12.19 12.08
C GLU A 180 35.84 -13.04 13.36
N ASN A 181 34.78 -12.75 14.13
CA ASN A 181 34.54 -13.34 15.43
C ASN A 181 33.36 -14.34 15.48
N LEU A 182 32.50 -14.39 14.44
CA LEU A 182 31.35 -15.29 14.37
C LEU A 182 31.62 -16.47 13.42
N GLU A 183 31.37 -17.72 13.89
CA GLU A 183 31.49 -18.92 13.06
C GLU A 183 30.53 -18.92 11.86
N ASN A 184 29.33 -18.32 12.04
CA ASN A 184 28.29 -18.24 11.01
C ASN A 184 27.86 -16.76 10.86
N TYR A 185 28.62 -16.00 10.10
CA TYR A 185 28.27 -14.62 9.79
C TYR A 185 27.19 -14.56 8.70
N THR A 186 26.14 -13.80 8.96
CA THR A 186 25.14 -13.43 7.94
C THR A 186 25.39 -11.98 7.52
N PRO A 187 25.46 -11.66 6.24
CA PRO A 187 25.62 -10.26 5.80
C PRO A 187 24.51 -9.37 6.37
N MET A 188 24.88 -8.18 6.84
CA MET A 188 23.93 -7.16 7.25
C MET A 188 23.17 -6.67 6.03
N ASN A 189 21.90 -6.26 6.22
CA ASN A 189 21.06 -5.75 5.13
C ASN A 189 20.43 -4.42 5.50
N PHE A 190 20.60 -3.43 4.62
CA PHE A 190 20.09 -2.07 4.77
C PHE A 190 19.33 -1.65 3.53
N GLU A 191 18.12 -1.15 3.70
CA GLU A 191 17.24 -0.81 2.59
C GLU A 191 16.60 0.57 2.80
N LEU A 192 16.68 1.43 1.80
CA LEU A 192 15.86 2.63 1.70
C LEU A 192 14.84 2.40 0.59
N THR A 193 13.57 2.50 0.93
CA THR A 193 12.46 2.27 -0.03
C THR A 193 11.45 3.42 0.04
N TYR A 194 10.47 3.42 -0.86
CA TYR A 194 9.41 4.43 -0.85
C TYR A 194 8.06 3.84 -1.24
N THR A 195 6.99 4.51 -0.80
CA THR A 195 5.61 4.29 -1.27
C THR A 195 5.04 5.62 -1.72
N VAL A 196 4.35 5.63 -2.85
CA VAL A 196 3.53 6.76 -3.29
C VAL A 196 2.14 6.54 -2.73
N ASN A 197 1.78 7.27 -1.67
CA ASN A 197 0.49 7.13 -1.00
C ASN A 197 -0.63 7.84 -1.77
N THR A 198 -0.31 9.00 -2.34
CA THR A 198 -1.22 9.78 -3.19
C THR A 198 -0.44 10.39 -4.36
N ASN A 199 -1.03 10.35 -5.54
CA ASN A 199 -0.47 10.93 -6.77
C ASN A 199 -1.59 11.54 -7.61
N ARG A 200 -1.94 12.78 -7.30
CA ARG A 200 -2.96 13.59 -7.97
C ARG A 200 -2.33 14.79 -8.63
N LYS A 201 -3.12 15.52 -9.42
CA LYS A 201 -2.65 16.73 -10.13
C LYS A 201 -2.11 17.79 -9.19
N ASP A 202 -2.74 17.93 -8.04
CA ASP A 202 -2.49 18.96 -7.03
C ASP A 202 -1.67 18.46 -5.85
N ILE A 203 -1.74 17.15 -5.51
CA ILE A 203 -1.12 16.55 -4.33
C ILE A 203 -0.31 15.31 -4.68
N ILE A 204 0.94 15.26 -4.22
CA ILE A 204 1.75 14.05 -4.16
C ILE A 204 2.13 13.80 -2.70
N SER A 205 1.87 12.59 -2.19
CA SER A 205 2.28 12.17 -0.86
C SER A 205 3.15 10.93 -0.94
N ILE A 206 4.36 10.99 -0.41
CA ILE A 206 5.38 9.94 -0.50
C ILE A 206 5.89 9.62 0.89
N THR A 207 5.92 8.32 1.22
CA THR A 207 6.58 7.79 2.42
C THR A 207 7.87 7.10 2.01
N THR A 208 8.96 7.40 2.70
CA THR A 208 10.22 6.65 2.62
C THR A 208 10.39 5.79 3.87
N ALA A 209 11.00 4.62 3.73
CA ALA A 209 11.29 3.71 4.83
C ALA A 209 12.78 3.32 4.81
N ASP A 210 13.46 3.54 5.93
CA ASP A 210 14.83 3.17 6.25
C ASP A 210 14.78 1.88 7.07
N TYR A 211 15.03 0.74 6.42
CA TYR A 211 15.10 -0.57 7.05
C TYR A 211 16.56 -0.93 7.38
N ARG A 212 16.81 -1.34 8.61
CA ARG A 212 18.15 -1.71 9.09
C ARG A 212 18.15 -3.08 9.78
N ASN A 213 18.91 -4.01 9.21
CA ASN A 213 19.23 -5.30 9.82
C ASN A 213 20.75 -5.42 10.00
N SER A 214 21.23 -5.02 11.17
CA SER A 214 22.63 -5.06 11.56
C SER A 214 23.00 -6.30 12.38
N ASN A 215 22.23 -7.39 12.25
CA ASN A 215 22.40 -8.63 13.05
C ASN A 215 22.23 -8.43 14.58
N GLY A 216 21.47 -7.39 14.96
CA GLY A 216 21.05 -7.19 16.35
C GLY A 216 19.92 -8.13 16.78
N ALA A 217 19.23 -7.78 17.87
CA ALA A 217 18.14 -8.62 18.41
C ALA A 217 16.95 -8.73 17.44
N HIS A 218 16.67 -7.69 16.67
CA HIS A 218 15.68 -7.63 15.60
C HIS A 218 16.00 -6.46 14.68
N PRO A 219 15.57 -6.52 13.40
CA PRO A 219 15.63 -5.35 12.51
C PRO A 219 14.65 -4.27 12.96
N TYR A 220 14.83 -3.05 12.47
CA TYR A 220 13.88 -1.97 12.66
C TYR A 220 13.69 -1.16 11.38
N THR A 221 12.55 -0.48 11.28
CA THR A 221 12.21 0.41 10.18
C THR A 221 11.85 1.78 10.72
N MET A 222 12.43 2.83 10.13
CA MET A 222 12.05 4.21 10.36
C MET A 222 11.43 4.78 9.10
N SER A 223 10.23 5.30 9.21
CA SER A 223 9.52 5.89 8.08
C SER A 223 9.42 7.40 8.22
N SER A 224 9.45 8.09 7.09
CA SER A 224 9.24 9.54 7.01
C SER A 224 8.38 9.85 5.79
N SER A 225 7.39 10.70 5.95
CA SER A 225 6.46 11.06 4.89
C SER A 225 6.56 12.53 4.54
N VAL A 226 6.38 12.84 3.27
CA VAL A 226 6.31 14.22 2.77
C VAL A 226 5.13 14.32 1.80
N THR A 227 4.31 15.34 2.02
CA THR A 227 3.20 15.69 1.14
C THR A 227 3.51 17.00 0.45
N TYR A 228 3.35 17.03 -0.87
CA TYR A 228 3.62 18.16 -1.73
C TYR A 228 2.33 18.71 -2.30
N ASP A 229 2.13 20.03 -2.20
CA ASP A 229 1.18 20.77 -3.01
C ASP A 229 1.86 21.11 -4.35
N MET A 230 1.42 20.45 -5.41
CA MET A 230 2.00 20.60 -6.74
C MET A 230 1.49 21.87 -7.45
N SER A 231 0.38 22.43 -6.99
CA SER A 231 -0.19 23.68 -7.54
C SER A 231 0.51 24.91 -6.96
N ASP A 232 0.79 24.90 -5.66
CA ASP A 232 1.47 25.98 -4.94
C ASP A 232 3.00 25.76 -4.86
N GLU A 233 3.51 24.64 -5.41
CA GLU A 233 4.94 24.27 -5.46
C GLU A 233 5.63 24.30 -4.07
N LYS A 234 5.00 23.69 -3.06
CA LYS A 234 5.50 23.65 -1.68
C LYS A 234 5.34 22.29 -1.02
N GLU A 235 6.14 22.04 0.01
CA GLU A 235 5.88 20.96 0.98
C GLU A 235 4.80 21.43 1.95
N LEU A 236 3.83 20.54 2.24
CA LEU A 236 2.78 20.78 3.21
C LEU A 236 3.19 20.28 4.61
N SER A 237 2.98 21.07 5.61
CA SER A 237 2.96 20.65 7.01
C SER A 237 1.54 20.20 7.41
N LEU A 238 1.43 19.48 8.51
CA LEU A 238 0.13 19.10 9.06
C LEU A 238 -0.73 20.36 9.38
N TYR A 239 -0.08 21.46 9.80
CA TYR A 239 -0.72 22.74 10.11
C TYR A 239 -1.21 23.50 8.86
N ASP A 240 -0.67 23.19 7.67
CA ASP A 240 -1.21 23.72 6.40
C ASP A 240 -2.51 23.02 6.02
N VAL A 241 -2.73 21.80 6.52
CA VAL A 241 -3.82 20.92 6.09
C VAL A 241 -4.99 20.90 7.08
N LEU A 242 -4.73 20.79 8.38
CA LEU A 242 -5.78 20.78 9.41
C LEU A 242 -6.18 22.18 9.83
N ASP A 243 -7.47 22.38 10.09
CA ASP A 243 -7.97 23.64 10.64
C ASP A 243 -7.69 23.74 12.15
N GLY A 244 -7.40 24.94 12.62
CA GLY A 244 -7.02 25.22 13.98
C GLY A 244 -5.66 25.91 14.09
N THR A 245 -5.27 26.25 15.31
CA THR A 245 -3.91 26.70 15.66
C THR A 245 -2.99 25.50 15.82
N GLU A 246 -1.68 25.71 15.68
CA GLU A 246 -0.68 24.63 15.91
C GLU A 246 -0.87 23.94 17.26
N SER A 247 -1.13 24.71 18.34
CA SER A 247 -1.35 24.15 19.67
C SER A 247 -2.64 23.30 19.77
N GLU A 248 -3.72 23.70 19.10
CA GLU A 248 -4.97 22.93 19.09
C GLU A 248 -4.78 21.61 18.31
N ILE A 249 -4.04 21.65 17.21
CA ILE A 249 -3.71 20.45 16.41
C ILE A 249 -2.81 19.51 17.20
N ASP A 250 -1.75 20.03 17.85
CA ASP A 250 -0.85 19.22 18.69
C ASP A 250 -1.58 18.58 19.87
N ASP A 251 -2.48 19.32 20.54
CA ASP A 251 -3.28 18.77 21.64
C ASP A 251 -4.23 17.67 21.14
N ALA A 252 -4.86 17.83 19.97
CA ALA A 252 -5.73 16.82 19.37
C ALA A 252 -4.95 15.56 18.92
N VAL A 253 -3.76 15.72 18.33
CA VAL A 253 -2.85 14.60 17.99
C VAL A 253 -2.45 13.84 19.25
N CYS A 254 -2.06 14.56 20.30
CA CYS A 254 -1.69 13.96 21.59
C CYS A 254 -2.85 13.18 22.20
N GLU A 255 -4.06 13.75 22.22
CA GLU A 255 -5.26 13.09 22.72
C GLU A 255 -5.57 11.80 21.96
N GLY A 256 -5.59 11.85 20.62
CA GLY A 256 -5.88 10.70 19.78
C GLY A 256 -4.89 9.56 19.98
N PHE A 257 -3.58 9.82 20.02
CA PHE A 257 -2.59 8.74 20.27
C PHE A 257 -2.63 8.24 21.72
N THR A 258 -2.94 9.09 22.69
CA THR A 258 -3.14 8.66 24.10
C THR A 258 -4.34 7.71 24.20
N GLU A 259 -5.45 8.03 23.53
CA GLU A 259 -6.64 7.19 23.46
C GLU A 259 -6.34 5.85 22.78
N LEU A 260 -5.71 5.87 21.59
CA LEU A 260 -5.29 4.67 20.85
C LEU A 260 -4.47 3.72 21.72
N LEU A 261 -3.45 4.23 22.41
CA LEU A 261 -2.57 3.40 23.25
C LEU A 261 -3.30 2.83 24.47
N THR A 262 -4.17 3.65 25.10
CA THR A 262 -4.96 3.24 26.27
C THR A 262 -5.98 2.15 25.90
N GLU A 263 -6.68 2.28 24.78
CA GLU A 263 -7.63 1.27 24.28
C GLU A 263 -6.96 -0.07 23.97
N ASN A 264 -5.69 -0.04 23.59
CA ASN A 264 -4.88 -1.23 23.35
C ASN A 264 -4.15 -1.75 24.60
N GLY A 265 -4.55 -1.29 25.80
CA GLY A 265 -4.07 -1.80 27.09
C GLY A 265 -2.70 -1.28 27.51
N ILE A 266 -2.20 -0.22 26.87
CA ILE A 266 -0.99 0.46 27.29
C ILE A 266 -1.40 1.56 28.28
N GLU A 267 -1.18 1.30 29.58
CA GLU A 267 -1.35 2.33 30.61
C GLU A 267 -0.22 3.36 30.47
N MET A 268 -0.60 4.58 30.09
CA MET A 268 0.36 5.67 29.92
C MET A 268 0.64 6.35 31.26
N THR A 269 1.91 6.41 31.61
CA THR A 269 2.38 7.25 32.73
C THR A 269 2.35 8.73 32.31
N ASP A 270 2.35 9.64 33.31
CA ASP A 270 2.44 11.10 33.05
C ASP A 270 3.67 11.45 32.18
N GLU A 271 4.78 10.73 32.33
CA GLU A 271 5.98 10.92 31.52
C GLU A 271 5.74 10.53 30.04
N GLN A 272 5.04 9.43 29.79
CA GLN A 272 4.70 8.98 28.44
C GLN A 272 3.69 9.92 27.77
N VAL A 273 2.66 10.39 28.50
CA VAL A 273 1.75 11.41 28.01
C VAL A 273 2.50 12.69 27.63
N ASN A 274 3.45 13.12 28.46
CA ASN A 274 4.29 14.27 28.15
C ASN A 274 5.20 14.00 26.95
N THR A 275 5.68 12.76 26.75
CA THR A 275 6.46 12.38 25.57
C THR A 275 5.62 12.49 24.31
N VAL A 276 4.40 11.95 24.30
CA VAL A 276 3.47 12.09 23.16
C VAL A 276 3.15 13.55 22.89
N LYS A 277 2.86 14.34 23.93
CA LYS A 277 2.59 15.77 23.79
C LYS A 277 3.78 16.54 23.19
N ASN A 278 5.00 16.23 23.60
CA ASN A 278 6.21 16.86 23.04
C ASN A 278 6.54 16.34 21.64
N ALA A 279 6.09 15.14 21.28
CA ALA A 279 6.28 14.54 19.98
C ALA A 279 5.22 14.96 18.95
N ALA A 280 4.07 15.51 19.39
CA ALA A 280 2.98 15.90 18.49
C ALA A 280 3.42 16.80 17.33
N PRO A 281 4.33 17.78 17.50
CA PRO A 281 4.82 18.62 16.41
C PRO A 281 5.66 17.87 15.35
N ILE A 282 6.13 16.66 15.67
CA ILE A 282 6.98 15.82 14.79
C ILE A 282 6.29 14.54 14.35
N VAL A 283 4.96 14.44 14.54
CA VAL A 283 4.19 13.31 14.00
C VAL A 283 4.37 13.21 12.49
N ASN A 284 4.62 12.00 12.01
CA ASN A 284 4.64 11.76 10.59
C ASN A 284 3.21 11.64 10.06
N TRP A 285 3.00 12.10 8.83
CA TRP A 285 1.69 12.02 8.22
C TRP A 285 1.77 11.93 6.70
N TYR A 286 0.77 11.31 6.11
CA TYR A 286 0.61 11.25 4.65
C TYR A 286 -0.88 11.25 4.27
N VAL A 287 -1.16 11.55 3.01
CA VAL A 287 -2.49 11.46 2.43
C VAL A 287 -2.65 10.11 1.74
N LYS A 288 -3.73 9.39 2.02
CA LYS A 288 -4.09 8.15 1.36
C LYS A 288 -5.61 8.04 1.24
N ASP A 289 -6.11 7.76 0.03
CA ASP A 289 -7.53 7.48 -0.26
C ASP A 289 -8.50 8.51 0.37
N GLY A 290 -8.16 9.80 0.29
CA GLY A 290 -8.97 10.88 0.86
C GLY A 290 -8.89 11.02 2.40
N SER A 291 -7.99 10.30 3.06
CA SER A 291 -7.73 10.40 4.49
C SER A 291 -6.35 11.01 4.76
N ILE A 292 -6.17 11.58 5.94
CA ILE A 292 -4.86 11.86 6.52
C ILE A 292 -4.52 10.71 7.45
N VAL A 293 -3.36 10.11 7.26
CA VAL A 293 -2.83 9.08 8.14
C VAL A 293 -1.71 9.66 8.96
N LEU A 294 -1.87 9.71 10.28
CA LEU A 294 -0.86 10.13 11.25
C LEU A 294 -0.17 8.89 11.82
N TYR A 295 1.15 8.92 12.00
CA TYR A 295 1.85 7.81 12.63
C TYR A 295 3.13 8.24 13.34
N TYR A 296 3.52 7.44 14.33
CA TYR A 296 4.85 7.47 14.96
C TYR A 296 5.60 6.18 14.60
N ASN A 297 6.92 6.27 14.47
CA ASN A 297 7.73 5.07 14.25
C ASN A 297 7.73 4.17 15.49
N GLN A 298 8.15 2.93 15.29
CA GLN A 298 8.38 2.00 16.39
C GLN A 298 9.32 2.61 17.43
N TYR A 299 9.00 2.43 18.71
CA TYR A 299 9.70 2.99 19.88
C TYR A 299 9.51 4.49 20.14
N ASP A 300 8.94 5.29 19.25
CA ASP A 300 8.76 6.72 19.51
C ASP A 300 7.83 6.96 20.71
N ILE A 301 6.67 6.28 20.73
CA ILE A 301 5.65 6.44 21.79
C ILE A 301 5.13 5.10 22.37
N ALA A 302 5.47 3.98 21.78
CA ALA A 302 5.00 2.64 22.17
C ALA A 302 6.13 1.60 22.09
N PRO A 303 6.03 0.45 22.81
CA PRO A 303 6.97 -0.65 22.68
C PRO A 303 6.97 -1.26 21.27
N TYR A 304 8.08 -1.86 20.85
CA TYR A 304 8.24 -2.53 19.55
C TYR A 304 7.09 -3.49 19.19
N ALA A 305 6.62 -4.26 20.17
CA ALA A 305 5.55 -5.23 19.97
C ALA A 305 4.19 -4.60 19.58
N PHE A 306 4.02 -3.31 19.79
CA PHE A 306 2.84 -2.57 19.34
C PHE A 306 2.86 -2.32 17.82
N GLY A 307 4.04 -2.29 17.22
CA GLY A 307 4.23 -1.89 15.83
C GLY A 307 4.28 -0.38 15.66
N VAL A 308 3.69 0.12 14.59
CA VAL A 308 3.62 1.55 14.24
C VAL A 308 2.27 2.10 14.71
N PRO A 309 2.23 2.94 15.77
CA PRO A 309 1.00 3.59 16.18
C PRO A 309 0.47 4.48 15.05
N THR A 310 -0.79 4.28 14.65
CA THR A 310 -1.37 4.94 13.48
C THR A 310 -2.80 5.39 13.76
N ILE A 311 -3.13 6.62 13.35
CA ILE A 311 -4.48 7.18 13.38
C ILE A 311 -4.83 7.64 11.97
N GLU A 312 -6.02 7.26 11.51
CA GLU A 312 -6.56 7.70 10.24
C GLU A 312 -7.68 8.72 10.47
N ILE A 313 -7.54 9.90 9.85
CA ILE A 313 -8.53 10.98 9.89
C ILE A 313 -9.17 11.04 8.50
N PRO A 314 -10.41 10.57 8.33
CA PRO A 314 -11.12 10.70 7.07
C PRO A 314 -11.25 12.16 6.64
N TYR A 315 -11.27 12.41 5.33
CA TYR A 315 -11.48 13.76 4.83
C TYR A 315 -12.78 14.36 5.37
N ASP A 316 -12.66 15.54 5.93
CA ASP A 316 -13.78 16.37 6.37
C ASP A 316 -13.48 17.83 6.02
N ALA A 317 -14.31 18.41 5.15
CA ALA A 317 -14.17 19.79 4.71
C ALA A 317 -14.34 20.84 5.83
N ASP A 318 -14.94 20.47 6.96
CA ASP A 318 -15.08 21.35 8.12
C ASP A 318 -13.83 21.31 9.04
N VAL A 319 -12.92 20.33 8.82
CA VAL A 319 -11.70 20.11 9.62
C VAL A 319 -10.42 20.34 8.82
N MET A 320 -10.50 20.34 7.48
CA MET A 320 -9.33 20.44 6.60
C MET A 320 -9.34 21.72 5.77
N LYS A 321 -8.21 22.42 5.76
CA LYS A 321 -7.99 23.67 4.98
C LYS A 321 -7.73 23.37 3.50
N VAL A 322 -7.18 22.19 3.20
CA VAL A 322 -6.83 21.76 1.84
C VAL A 322 -7.84 20.73 1.39
N ASP A 323 -8.33 20.87 0.17
CA ASP A 323 -9.19 19.86 -0.45
C ASP A 323 -8.37 18.60 -0.77
N LEU A 324 -8.39 17.64 0.13
CA LEU A 324 -7.77 16.34 -0.05
C LEU A 324 -8.74 15.30 -0.62
N SER A 325 -9.99 15.71 -0.93
CA SER A 325 -10.96 14.84 -1.55
C SER A 325 -10.43 14.31 -2.88
N GLU A 326 -10.72 13.07 -3.22
CA GLU A 326 -10.51 12.58 -4.59
C GLU A 326 -11.39 13.39 -5.56
N ALA A 327 -11.11 13.29 -6.87
CA ALA A 327 -11.84 14.08 -7.88
C ALA A 327 -13.35 13.98 -7.63
N GLU A 328 -13.97 15.15 -7.40
CA GLU A 328 -15.42 15.25 -7.28
C GLU A 328 -16.09 14.81 -8.59
N LEU A 329 -16.92 13.81 -8.51
CA LEU A 329 -17.67 13.26 -9.62
C LEU A 329 -19.12 13.78 -9.58
N ASP A 330 -19.70 14.13 -10.71
CA ASP A 330 -21.15 14.39 -10.81
C ASP A 330 -21.97 13.13 -10.49
N ALA A 331 -21.39 11.96 -10.77
CA ALA A 331 -21.87 10.65 -10.35
C ALA A 331 -20.70 9.65 -10.37
N LEU A 332 -20.63 8.75 -9.41
CA LEU A 332 -19.76 7.58 -9.46
C LEU A 332 -20.40 6.55 -10.39
N GLU A 333 -19.71 6.16 -11.46
CA GLU A 333 -20.14 5.11 -12.38
C GLU A 333 -19.12 3.96 -12.36
N PHE A 334 -19.62 2.73 -12.23
CA PHE A 334 -18.79 1.52 -12.29
C PHE A 334 -19.59 0.32 -12.77
N GLU A 335 -18.91 -0.74 -13.19
CA GLU A 335 -19.51 -1.97 -13.71
C GLU A 335 -19.04 -3.18 -12.90
N LEU A 336 -19.96 -4.09 -12.62
CA LEU A 336 -19.71 -5.38 -11.99
C LEU A 336 -20.20 -6.52 -12.88
N ASP A 337 -19.39 -7.56 -13.05
CA ASP A 337 -19.78 -8.73 -13.80
C ASP A 337 -20.91 -9.46 -13.08
N GLY A 338 -21.88 -9.98 -13.84
CA GLY A 338 -22.97 -10.74 -13.29
C GLY A 338 -23.71 -11.61 -14.30
N ASN A 339 -24.41 -12.61 -13.80
CA ASN A 339 -25.19 -13.49 -14.66
C ASN A 339 -26.55 -13.82 -14.01
N PRO A 340 -27.60 -13.02 -14.29
CA PRO A 340 -28.95 -13.25 -13.70
C PRO A 340 -29.54 -14.60 -14.04
N THR A 341 -29.12 -15.25 -15.13
CA THR A 341 -29.65 -16.56 -15.54
C THR A 341 -29.25 -17.66 -14.55
N THR A 342 -28.23 -17.45 -13.72
CA THR A 342 -27.82 -18.35 -12.62
C THR A 342 -28.68 -18.16 -11.35
N GLY A 343 -29.54 -17.15 -11.35
CA GLY A 343 -30.33 -16.72 -10.20
C GLY A 343 -29.61 -15.77 -9.26
N TYR A 344 -28.36 -15.40 -9.54
CA TYR A 344 -27.61 -14.38 -8.79
C TYR A 344 -27.82 -13.00 -9.39
N SER A 345 -27.96 -12.00 -8.51
CA SER A 345 -28.03 -10.58 -8.85
C SER A 345 -27.24 -9.75 -7.85
N TRP A 346 -26.80 -8.57 -8.27
CA TRP A 346 -26.26 -7.59 -7.34
C TRP A 346 -27.38 -6.85 -6.67
N GLU A 347 -27.39 -6.86 -5.35
CA GLU A 347 -28.40 -6.22 -4.51
C GLU A 347 -27.77 -5.18 -3.61
N ILE A 348 -28.45 -4.06 -3.41
CA ILE A 348 -28.02 -3.07 -2.42
C ILE A 348 -28.45 -3.61 -1.05
N THR A 349 -27.47 -3.96 -0.21
CA THR A 349 -27.73 -4.58 1.09
C THR A 349 -27.69 -3.59 2.25
N ASP A 350 -26.98 -2.48 2.06
CA ASP A 350 -26.92 -1.36 3.00
C ASP A 350 -26.63 -0.07 2.22
N THR A 351 -27.20 1.06 2.64
CA THR A 351 -26.95 2.36 2.02
C THR A 351 -27.44 3.53 2.86
N ASP A 352 -26.71 4.62 2.87
CA ASP A 352 -27.13 5.93 3.36
C ASP A 352 -28.09 6.59 2.35
N SER A 353 -29.31 6.08 2.27
CA SER A 353 -30.32 6.48 1.28
C SER A 353 -30.83 7.92 1.42
N ASP A 354 -30.52 8.60 2.51
CA ASP A 354 -30.74 10.03 2.71
C ASP A 354 -29.65 10.91 2.07
N LYS A 355 -28.52 10.30 1.67
CA LYS A 355 -27.38 10.99 1.06
C LYS A 355 -27.04 10.52 -0.36
N LEU A 356 -27.46 9.32 -0.73
CA LEU A 356 -27.11 8.69 -2.00
C LEU A 356 -28.37 8.24 -2.78
N ASP A 357 -28.38 8.51 -4.10
CA ASP A 357 -29.27 7.91 -5.08
C ASP A 357 -28.46 6.90 -5.92
N ILE A 358 -28.79 5.62 -5.78
CA ILE A 358 -28.08 4.51 -6.44
C ILE A 358 -29.01 3.87 -7.46
N GLN A 359 -28.60 3.89 -8.72
CA GLN A 359 -29.30 3.27 -9.83
C GLN A 359 -28.45 2.16 -10.43
N SER A 360 -29.09 1.08 -10.90
CA SER A 360 -28.40 -0.03 -11.57
C SER A 360 -29.14 -0.45 -12.82
N GLU A 361 -28.39 -0.85 -13.85
CA GLU A 361 -28.87 -1.40 -15.10
C GLU A 361 -28.05 -2.63 -15.47
N TYR A 362 -28.71 -3.71 -15.88
CA TYR A 362 -28.05 -4.91 -16.39
C TYR A 362 -27.86 -4.82 -17.90
N ILE A 363 -26.63 -4.98 -18.39
CA ILE A 363 -26.23 -4.94 -19.79
C ILE A 363 -25.75 -6.34 -20.21
N PRO A 364 -26.52 -7.10 -21.03
CA PRO A 364 -26.09 -8.41 -21.53
C PRO A 364 -24.89 -8.29 -22.49
N ASN A 365 -24.02 -9.29 -22.51
CA ASN A 365 -22.93 -9.34 -23.48
C ASN A 365 -23.44 -9.44 -24.93
N GLU A 366 -22.97 -8.59 -25.84
CA GLU A 366 -23.48 -8.54 -27.22
C GLU A 366 -23.18 -9.78 -28.08
N THR A 367 -22.11 -10.51 -27.76
CA THR A 367 -21.65 -11.70 -28.51
C THR A 367 -22.49 -12.94 -28.23
N ASP A 368 -23.37 -12.93 -27.23
CA ASP A 368 -24.02 -14.12 -26.70
C ASP A 368 -25.55 -14.10 -26.87
N LYS A 369 -26.10 -13.29 -27.80
CA LYS A 369 -27.55 -13.16 -28.00
C LYS A 369 -28.30 -14.48 -28.29
N ASP A 370 -27.57 -15.53 -28.71
CA ASP A 370 -28.12 -16.84 -29.01
C ASP A 370 -27.76 -17.93 -27.99
N ILE A 371 -27.02 -17.60 -26.92
CA ILE A 371 -26.61 -18.56 -25.89
C ILE A 371 -27.43 -18.32 -24.62
N ASN A 372 -28.33 -19.27 -24.30
CA ASN A 372 -29.04 -19.27 -23.03
C ASN A 372 -28.03 -19.46 -21.88
N GLY A 373 -27.90 -18.47 -20.99
CA GLY A 373 -27.01 -18.52 -19.83
C GLY A 373 -25.79 -17.60 -19.94
N ALA A 374 -25.70 -16.76 -20.98
CA ALA A 374 -24.66 -15.76 -21.10
C ALA A 374 -24.70 -14.76 -19.96
N GLY A 375 -23.51 -14.38 -19.49
CA GLY A 375 -23.33 -13.32 -18.50
C GLY A 375 -23.47 -11.92 -19.11
N GLY A 376 -23.26 -10.90 -18.28
CA GLY A 376 -23.26 -9.50 -18.66
C GLY A 376 -22.67 -8.67 -17.54
N LYS A 377 -22.96 -7.37 -17.59
CA LYS A 377 -22.48 -6.42 -16.60
C LYS A 377 -23.66 -5.67 -15.96
N TYR A 378 -23.54 -5.42 -14.67
CA TYR A 378 -24.37 -4.45 -13.97
C TYR A 378 -23.64 -3.13 -13.97
N LYS A 379 -24.22 -2.11 -14.61
CA LYS A 379 -23.74 -0.73 -14.51
C LYS A 379 -24.45 -0.06 -13.35
N PHE A 380 -23.67 0.50 -12.42
CA PHE A 380 -24.15 1.29 -11.29
C PHE A 380 -23.86 2.77 -11.54
N THR A 381 -24.80 3.62 -11.13
CA THR A 381 -24.65 5.07 -11.12
C THR A 381 -25.06 5.57 -9.74
N VAL A 382 -24.12 6.15 -9.00
CA VAL A 382 -24.32 6.67 -7.64
C VAL A 382 -24.21 8.18 -7.65
N LYS A 383 -25.24 8.89 -7.20
CA LYS A 383 -25.30 10.35 -7.13
C LYS A 383 -25.44 10.79 -5.68
N GLY A 384 -24.77 11.89 -5.33
CA GLY A 384 -25.00 12.56 -4.06
C GLY A 384 -26.33 13.33 -4.08
N ILE A 385 -27.07 13.29 -2.99
CA ILE A 385 -28.32 14.04 -2.80
C ILE A 385 -28.31 14.91 -1.54
N SER A 386 -27.40 14.63 -0.59
CA SER A 386 -27.21 15.47 0.61
C SER A 386 -25.76 15.35 1.07
N SER A 387 -25.18 16.46 1.52
CA SER A 387 -23.76 16.52 1.89
C SER A 387 -23.40 15.70 3.13
N GLY A 388 -22.17 15.21 3.18
CA GLY A 388 -21.59 14.47 4.30
C GLY A 388 -21.05 13.09 3.90
N ASN A 389 -20.47 12.41 4.87
CA ASN A 389 -20.00 11.02 4.68
C ASN A 389 -21.19 10.10 4.41
N ALA A 390 -21.01 9.20 3.46
CA ALA A 390 -22.02 8.23 3.04
C ALA A 390 -21.34 6.90 2.71
N SER A 391 -22.09 5.83 2.84
CA SER A 391 -21.64 4.48 2.50
C SER A 391 -22.72 3.67 1.82
N PHE A 392 -22.32 2.67 1.06
CA PHE A 392 -23.22 1.64 0.57
C PHE A 392 -22.51 0.31 0.37
N ASN A 393 -23.27 -0.77 0.47
CA ASN A 393 -22.83 -2.13 0.23
C ASN A 393 -23.67 -2.79 -0.86
N LEU A 394 -23.01 -3.53 -1.75
CA LEU A 394 -23.63 -4.37 -2.76
C LEU A 394 -23.23 -5.81 -2.50
N SER A 395 -24.19 -6.73 -2.59
CA SER A 395 -23.94 -8.16 -2.45
C SER A 395 -24.40 -8.93 -3.68
N TYR A 396 -23.55 -9.79 -4.24
CA TYR A 396 -23.90 -10.69 -5.33
C TYR A 396 -24.48 -11.98 -4.76
N MET A 397 -25.80 -12.08 -4.77
CA MET A 397 -26.50 -13.12 -4.04
C MET A 397 -27.77 -13.62 -4.76
N ARG A 398 -28.33 -14.71 -4.28
CA ARG A 398 -29.64 -15.20 -4.70
C ARG A 398 -30.71 -14.71 -3.73
N ASN A 399 -31.57 -13.83 -4.17
CA ASN A 399 -32.61 -13.22 -3.33
C ASN A 399 -33.60 -14.22 -2.67
N PHE A 400 -33.71 -15.41 -3.22
CA PHE A 400 -34.56 -16.49 -2.68
C PHE A 400 -33.84 -17.43 -1.70
N GLU A 401 -32.51 -17.32 -1.57
CA GLU A 401 -31.65 -18.09 -0.64
C GLU A 401 -31.09 -17.19 0.47
N LYS A 402 -31.98 -16.57 1.24
CA LYS A 402 -31.58 -15.54 2.25
C LYS A 402 -30.65 -16.02 3.38
N ASP A 403 -30.60 -17.33 3.59
CA ASP A 403 -29.79 -17.95 4.66
C ASP A 403 -28.37 -18.31 4.17
N LYS A 404 -28.04 -18.04 2.90
CA LYS A 404 -26.71 -18.27 2.36
C LYS A 404 -25.90 -16.96 2.25
N PRO A 405 -24.61 -17.00 2.52
CA PRO A 405 -23.75 -15.83 2.32
C PRO A 405 -23.75 -15.42 0.83
N ALA A 406 -23.54 -14.14 0.58
CA ALA A 406 -23.29 -13.64 -0.76
C ALA A 406 -22.03 -14.27 -1.34
N LEU A 407 -21.93 -14.41 -2.65
CA LEU A 407 -20.70 -14.86 -3.31
C LEU A 407 -19.64 -13.76 -3.32
N LYS A 408 -20.09 -12.51 -3.44
CA LYS A 408 -19.22 -11.33 -3.48
C LYS A 408 -19.92 -10.18 -2.77
N ASP A 409 -19.14 -9.39 -2.08
CA ASP A 409 -19.57 -8.14 -1.46
C ASP A 409 -18.68 -6.99 -1.93
N VAL A 410 -19.29 -5.86 -2.25
CA VAL A 410 -18.63 -4.61 -2.60
C VAL A 410 -19.09 -3.54 -1.63
N SER A 411 -18.15 -2.86 -1.01
CA SER A 411 -18.40 -1.75 -0.10
C SER A 411 -17.77 -0.47 -0.62
N TYR A 412 -18.48 0.63 -0.52
CA TYR A 412 -17.98 1.97 -0.81
C TYR A 412 -18.19 2.89 0.38
N LYS A 413 -17.17 3.70 0.69
CA LYS A 413 -17.27 4.88 1.54
C LYS A 413 -17.09 6.10 0.65
N LEU A 414 -17.98 7.05 0.76
CA LEU A 414 -18.04 8.23 -0.08
C LEU A 414 -18.16 9.48 0.77
N TYR A 415 -17.74 10.61 0.21
CA TYR A 415 -18.12 11.92 0.70
C TYR A 415 -19.01 12.60 -0.37
N VAL A 416 -20.08 13.23 0.06
CA VAL A 416 -20.96 14.03 -0.80
C VAL A 416 -20.75 15.49 -0.45
N SER A 417 -20.32 16.31 -1.41
CA SER A 417 -20.11 17.74 -1.23
C SER A 417 -21.43 18.53 -1.12
N LYS A 418 -21.36 19.82 -0.74
CA LYS A 418 -22.54 20.72 -0.69
C LYS A 418 -23.20 20.91 -2.07
N ASP A 419 -22.44 20.67 -3.14
CA ASP A 419 -22.91 20.72 -4.53
C ASP A 419 -23.38 19.36 -5.05
N ASN A 420 -23.59 18.40 -4.15
CA ASN A 420 -24.01 17.01 -4.42
C ASN A 420 -23.05 16.22 -5.30
N LYS A 421 -21.79 16.60 -5.35
CA LYS A 421 -20.75 15.82 -6.03
C LYS A 421 -20.26 14.71 -5.12
N VAL A 422 -19.87 13.60 -5.72
CA VAL A 422 -19.46 12.40 -5.01
C VAL A 422 -17.95 12.22 -5.12
N THR A 423 -17.32 11.97 -3.99
CA THR A 423 -15.91 11.59 -3.90
C THR A 423 -15.81 10.20 -3.31
N VAL A 424 -15.01 9.32 -3.91
CA VAL A 424 -14.74 7.98 -3.37
C VAL A 424 -13.66 8.11 -2.30
N ILE A 425 -13.98 7.77 -1.05
CA ILE A 425 -13.02 7.74 0.06
C ILE A 425 -12.30 6.38 0.05
N SER A 426 -13.07 5.29 -0.02
CA SER A 426 -12.53 3.94 -0.13
C SER A 426 -13.54 2.99 -0.75
N ASN A 427 -13.04 1.90 -1.34
CA ASN A 427 -13.86 0.77 -1.76
C ASN A 427 -13.17 -0.55 -1.44
N SER A 428 -13.95 -1.60 -1.32
CA SER A 428 -13.45 -2.96 -1.17
C SER A 428 -14.34 -3.96 -1.92
N LEU A 429 -13.72 -4.99 -2.48
CA LEU A 429 -14.40 -6.15 -3.04
C LEU A 429 -13.97 -7.39 -2.25
N THR A 430 -14.92 -8.11 -1.69
CA THR A 430 -14.69 -9.38 -0.98
C THR A 430 -15.36 -10.50 -1.77
N GLU A 431 -14.63 -11.56 -2.09
CA GLU A 431 -15.18 -12.79 -2.66
C GLU A 431 -15.33 -13.83 -1.54
N ASN A 432 -16.56 -14.22 -1.26
CA ASN A 432 -16.86 -15.24 -0.27
C ASN A 432 -16.81 -16.61 -0.95
N ILE A 433 -15.70 -17.34 -0.76
CA ILE A 433 -15.55 -18.71 -1.24
C ILE A 433 -16.46 -19.58 -0.37
N SER A 434 -17.59 -20.02 -0.91
CA SER A 434 -18.35 -21.12 -0.29
C SER A 434 -17.65 -22.44 -0.59
N ASP A 435 -17.26 -23.16 0.45
CA ASP A 435 -16.81 -24.56 0.36
C ASP A 435 -17.84 -25.46 -0.36
#